data_4d0113f0b2f36dd4676c42ecccb4d54e
#
_entry.id   4d0113f0b2f36dd4676c42ecccb4d54e
#
_cell.length_a   1.000
_cell.length_b   1.000
_cell.length_c   1.000
_cell.angle_alpha   90.00
_cell.angle_beta   90.00
_cell.angle_gamma   90.00
#
_symmetry.space_group_name_H-M   'P 1'
#
loop_
_entity.id
_entity.type
_entity.pdbx_description
1 polymer ?
#
loop_
_entity_poly.entity_id
_entity_poly.type
_entity_poly.pdbx_seq_one_letter_code
_entity_poly.pdbx_strand_id
1 'polypeptide(L)'
;MYKVEAIVREDKYEDVQDALKVIHVNGMTISQVMGCGTNQGYSRTVRGRKMDILVTPKIKFEIVVSSLDWADRTVAAIRNAAYTGQH
;
A
#
# COMPACT_ATOMS: atom_id res chain seq x y z
N MET A 1 -3.70 -8.83 -19.79
CA MET A 1 -3.34 -8.93 -18.43
C MET A 1 -3.09 -7.61 -17.81
N TYR A 2 -3.40 -7.47 -16.57
CA TYR A 2 -3.26 -6.22 -15.85
C TYR A 2 -2.52 -6.46 -14.55
N LYS A 3 -1.74 -5.50 -14.12
CA LYS A 3 -1.03 -5.60 -12.87
C LYS A 3 -1.58 -4.56 -11.93
N VAL A 4 -1.91 -4.97 -10.74
CA VAL A 4 -2.38 -4.08 -9.68
C VAL A 4 -1.26 -3.97 -8.66
N GLU A 5 -0.85 -2.75 -8.36
CA GLU A 5 0.14 -2.53 -7.33
C GLU A 5 -0.46 -1.66 -6.26
N ALA A 6 -0.27 -2.01 -5.03
CA ALA A 6 -0.79 -1.23 -3.92
C ALA A 6 0.22 -1.20 -2.81
N ILE A 7 0.38 -0.04 -2.19
CA ILE A 7 1.27 0.10 -1.05
C ILE A 7 0.40 0.49 0.12
N VAL A 8 0.44 -0.31 1.16
CA VAL A 8 -0.40 -0.12 2.33
C VAL A 8 0.44 -0.08 3.59
N ARG A 9 -0.14 0.41 4.67
CA ARG A 9 0.54 0.45 5.95
C ARG A 9 0.73 -0.96 6.45
N GLU A 10 1.78 -1.19 7.18
CA GLU A 10 2.04 -2.52 7.69
C GLU A 10 0.91 -3.09 8.50
N ASP A 11 0.22 -2.25 9.25
CA ASP A 11 -0.83 -2.77 10.11
C ASP A 11 -2.08 -3.17 9.32
N LYS A 12 -2.09 -2.96 8.01
CA LYS A 12 -3.22 -3.38 7.19
C LYS A 12 -2.90 -4.60 6.35
N TYR A 13 -1.70 -5.13 6.50
CA TYR A 13 -1.27 -6.27 5.70
C TYR A 13 -2.24 -7.44 5.77
N GLU A 14 -2.60 -7.86 6.95
CA GLU A 14 -3.46 -9.02 7.09
C GLU A 14 -4.86 -8.75 6.59
N ASP A 15 -5.37 -7.54 6.82
CA ASP A 15 -6.71 -7.20 6.36
C ASP A 15 -6.76 -7.23 4.83
N VAL A 16 -5.74 -6.71 4.18
CA VAL A 16 -5.71 -6.70 2.73
C VAL A 16 -5.55 -8.13 2.20
N GLN A 17 -4.68 -8.91 2.83
CA GLN A 17 -4.47 -10.27 2.37
C GLN A 17 -5.75 -11.08 2.50
N ASP A 18 -6.47 -10.92 3.59
CA ASP A 18 -7.72 -11.63 3.79
C ASP A 18 -8.78 -11.20 2.78
N ALA A 19 -8.85 -9.91 2.50
CA ALA A 19 -9.82 -9.41 1.53
C ALA A 19 -9.55 -9.98 0.14
N LEU A 20 -8.28 -10.13 -0.22
CA LEU A 20 -7.94 -10.69 -1.51
C LEU A 20 -8.29 -12.16 -1.59
N LYS A 21 -8.17 -12.89 -0.47
CA LYS A 21 -8.54 -14.26 -0.48
C LYS A 21 -10.02 -14.43 -0.64
N VAL A 22 -10.80 -13.54 -0.08
CA VAL A 22 -12.25 -13.63 -0.15
C VAL A 22 -12.71 -13.55 -1.62
N ILE A 23 -12.03 -12.80 -2.46
CA ILE A 23 -12.41 -12.73 -3.84
C ILE A 23 -11.58 -13.68 -4.69
N HIS A 24 -10.91 -14.61 -4.04
CA HIS A 24 -10.17 -15.67 -4.72
C HIS A 24 -8.96 -15.20 -5.51
N VAL A 25 -8.36 -14.13 -5.08
CA VAL A 25 -7.11 -13.70 -5.68
C VAL A 25 -6.00 -14.30 -4.83
N ASN A 26 -5.31 -15.28 -5.37
CA ASN A 26 -4.30 -15.96 -4.61
C ASN A 26 -2.90 -15.71 -5.05
N GLY A 27 -2.67 -15.37 -6.27
CA GLY A 27 -1.32 -15.16 -6.75
C GLY A 27 -0.90 -13.74 -6.55
N MET A 28 -0.01 -13.48 -5.65
CA MET A 28 0.45 -12.14 -5.38
C MET A 28 1.88 -12.14 -4.90
N THR A 29 2.59 -11.08 -5.17
CA THR A 29 3.93 -10.90 -4.64
C THR A 29 3.84 -9.81 -3.60
N ILE A 30 4.40 -10.06 -2.45
CA ILE A 30 4.34 -9.15 -1.33
C ILE A 30 5.75 -8.79 -0.93
N SER A 31 6.03 -7.51 -0.81
CA SER A 31 7.35 -7.10 -0.38
C SER A 31 7.25 -5.97 0.62
N GLN A 32 8.25 -5.85 1.43
CA GLN A 32 8.28 -4.79 2.40
C GLN A 32 9.07 -3.65 1.78
N VAL A 33 8.53 -2.46 1.81
CA VAL A 33 9.17 -1.31 1.20
C VAL A 33 9.21 -0.17 2.20
N MET A 34 10.02 0.83 1.92
CA MET A 34 10.09 1.97 2.79
C MET A 34 9.53 3.17 2.10
N GLY A 35 8.60 3.82 2.74
CA GLY A 35 8.09 5.07 2.24
C GLY A 35 8.91 6.19 2.81
N CYS A 36 9.34 7.11 1.99
CA CYS A 36 10.13 8.23 2.44
C CYS A 36 9.45 9.51 2.10
N GLY A 37 9.47 10.46 2.99
CA GLY A 37 8.92 11.76 2.71
C GLY A 37 9.52 12.78 3.64
N THR A 38 9.36 14.03 3.36
CA THR A 38 9.84 15.04 4.26
C THR A 38 8.71 15.49 5.12
N ASN A 39 9.05 15.81 6.35
CA ASN A 39 8.08 16.25 7.26
C ASN A 39 7.92 17.71 7.11
N GLN A 40 6.90 18.20 6.42
CA GLN A 40 6.78 19.47 6.23
C GLN A 40 6.45 20.31 7.31
N GLY A 41 5.87 19.93 8.26
CA GLY A 41 5.49 20.70 9.35
C GLY A 41 6.64 21.23 10.06
N TYR A 42 7.74 20.66 9.96
CA TYR A 42 8.76 21.09 10.74
C TYR A 42 9.74 21.73 10.10
N SER A 43 10.06 21.59 9.34
CA SER A 43 10.93 22.20 8.69
C SER A 43 12.01 22.73 9.05
N ARG A 44 12.72 22.95 9.07
CA ARG A 44 13.57 23.41 9.42
C ARG A 44 14.47 23.77 8.77
N THR A 45 15.12 24.02 8.43
CA THR A 45 16.00 24.41 8.22
C THR A 45 16.67 24.39 7.36
N VAL A 46 16.93 24.48 6.86
CA VAL A 46 17.41 24.54 5.94
C VAL A 46 18.62 24.76 5.55
N ARG A 47 19.11 25.49 5.56
CA ARG A 47 20.19 25.75 5.24
C ARG A 47 20.97 24.77 5.60
N GLY A 48 20.83 24.35 6.29
CA GLY A 48 21.58 23.41 6.71
C GLY A 48 21.18 22.25 6.26
N ARG A 49 20.39 22.24 5.62
CA ARG A 49 19.98 21.23 5.17
C ARG A 49 19.62 20.22 5.90
N LYS A 50 19.03 20.18 6.68
CA LYS A 50 18.66 19.32 7.44
C LYS A 50 17.32 19.09 7.25
N MET A 51 16.70 18.42 6.49
CA MET A 51 15.41 18.19 6.43
C MET A 51 15.07 17.02 7.18
N ASP A 52 13.97 16.86 7.76
CA ASP A 52 13.53 15.71 8.50
C ASP A 52 12.93 14.77 7.54
N ILE A 53 13.53 13.67 7.31
CA ILE A 53 13.02 12.68 6.43
C ILE A 53 12.37 11.61 7.20
N LEU A 54 11.10 11.34 6.87
CA LEU A 54 10.37 10.34 7.56
C LEU A 54 10.46 9.09 6.77
N VAL A 55 10.88 8.03 7.34
CA VAL A 55 10.98 6.73 6.71
C VAL A 55 10.02 5.79 7.39
N THR A 56 9.06 5.29 6.67
CA THR A 56 8.02 4.44 7.24
C THR A 56 7.97 3.13 6.49
N PRO A 57 7.96 2.00 7.19
CA PRO A 57 7.85 0.72 6.50
C PRO A 57 6.44 0.53 5.98
N LYS A 58 6.31 0.01 4.81
CA LYS A 58 5.04 -0.26 4.18
C LYS A 58 5.08 -1.60 3.49
N ILE A 59 3.93 -2.09 3.10
CA ILE A 59 3.85 -3.36 2.39
C ILE A 59 3.34 -3.10 0.99
N LYS A 60 4.01 -3.68 0.02
CA LYS A 60 3.62 -3.54 -1.36
C LYS A 60 3.04 -4.85 -1.83
N PHE A 61 1.86 -4.79 -2.43
CA PHE A 61 1.24 -5.96 -3.03
C PHE A 61 1.30 -5.78 -4.54
N GLU A 62 1.68 -6.83 -5.24
CA GLU A 62 1.67 -6.82 -6.69
C GLU A 62 0.86 -8.01 -7.14
N ILE A 63 -0.17 -7.80 -7.91
CA ILE A 63 -1.08 -8.85 -8.32
C ILE A 63 -1.32 -8.73 -9.81
N VAL A 64 -1.20 -9.83 -10.51
CA VAL A 64 -1.47 -9.86 -11.94
C VAL A 64 -2.82 -10.54 -12.13
N VAL A 65 -3.70 -9.87 -12.84
CA VAL A 65 -5.05 -10.40 -13.07
C VAL A 65 -5.33 -10.43 -14.56
N SER A 66 -6.32 -11.20 -14.95
CA SER A 66 -6.55 -11.48 -16.35
C SER A 66 -7.41 -10.47 -17.05
N SER A 67 -8.16 -9.66 -16.37
CA SER A 67 -9.07 -8.74 -17.01
C SER A 67 -9.20 -7.44 -16.25
N LEU A 68 -9.73 -6.43 -16.89
CA LEU A 68 -9.94 -5.18 -16.25
C LEU A 68 -10.97 -5.32 -15.13
N ASP A 69 -11.95 -6.15 -15.31
CA ASP A 69 -12.95 -6.40 -14.29
C ASP A 69 -12.31 -6.94 -13.05
N TRP A 70 -11.40 -7.89 -13.21
CA TRP A 70 -10.68 -8.42 -12.05
C TRP A 70 -9.79 -7.37 -11.43
N ALA A 71 -9.19 -6.50 -12.25
CA ALA A 71 -8.36 -5.43 -11.72
C ALA A 71 -9.21 -4.49 -10.87
N ASP A 72 -10.39 -4.14 -11.32
CA ASP A 72 -11.28 -3.27 -10.58
C ASP A 72 -11.73 -3.91 -9.27
N ARG A 73 -12.02 -5.18 -9.28
CA ARG A 73 -12.42 -5.87 -8.07
C ARG A 73 -11.28 -5.93 -7.08
N THR A 74 -10.08 -6.14 -7.58
CA THR A 74 -8.90 -6.23 -6.75
C THR A 74 -8.63 -4.88 -6.09
N VAL A 75 -8.72 -3.80 -6.85
CA VAL A 75 -8.49 -2.47 -6.33
C VAL A 75 -9.54 -2.14 -5.27
N ALA A 76 -10.79 -2.49 -5.53
CA ALA A 76 -11.87 -2.22 -4.58
C ALA A 76 -11.66 -2.98 -3.28
N ALA A 77 -11.23 -4.24 -3.36
CA ALA A 77 -11.00 -5.05 -2.17
C ALA A 77 -9.87 -4.46 -1.33
N ILE A 78 -8.79 -4.03 -1.98
CA ILE A 78 -7.67 -3.47 -1.27
C ILE A 78 -8.08 -2.15 -0.62
N ARG A 79 -8.79 -1.31 -1.35
CA ARG A 79 -9.17 -0.04 -0.84
C ARG A 79 -10.09 -0.17 0.37
N ASN A 80 -11.05 -1.07 0.28
CA ASN A 80 -11.91 -1.28 1.39
C ASN A 80 -11.18 -1.80 2.59
N ALA A 81 -10.30 -2.76 2.45
CA ALA A 81 -9.58 -3.34 3.57
C ALA A 81 -8.62 -2.34 4.19
N ALA A 82 -8.02 -1.48 3.37
CA ALA A 82 -7.06 -0.53 3.87
C ALA A 82 -7.73 0.62 4.63
N TYR A 83 -8.97 0.93 4.29
CA TYR A 83 -9.63 1.97 4.96
C TYR A 83 -10.46 1.56 6.13
N THR A 84 -11.01 0.38 6.15
CA THR A 84 -11.86 0.02 7.22
C THR A 84 -11.09 -0.04 8.44
N GLY A 85 -11.60 0.22 9.44
CA GLY A 85 -10.97 0.16 10.64
C GLY A 85 -10.21 1.31 10.92
N GLN A 86 -10.20 2.22 10.12
CA GLN A 86 -9.51 3.21 10.35
C GLN A 86 -10.14 4.09 11.03
N HIS A 87 -11.10 4.06 11.31
CA HIS A 87 -11.72 4.96 12.02
C HIS A 87 -11.91 4.66 13.18
#